data_fc714663379b5238abb85eb8c6a4ecf0
#
_entry.id   fc714663379b5238abb85eb8c6a4ecf0
#
_cell.length_a   1.000
_cell.length_b   1.000
_cell.length_c   1.000
_cell.angle_alpha   90.00
_cell.angle_beta   90.00
_cell.angle_gamma   90.00
#
_symmetry.space_group_name_H-M   'P 1'
#
loop_
_entity.id
_entity.type
_entity.pdbx_description
1 polymer ?
#
loop_
_entity_poly.entity_id
_entity_poly.type
_entity_poly.pdbx_seq_one_letter_code
_entity_poly.pdbx_strand_id
1 'polypeptide(L)'
;AVESDCSRIANREIIKCGKMEGYRVKEYGMPVKRYCQALDLKNNPELIAEYRKMHSREEAWPEIRAGIRSVGMLEMEIYIVGCKLFMIVETPLDFDWNSAMKRLAQLPRQAEWEDYVVRFQECVPGSSSAEKWQLMERMFYLYES
;
A
#
# COMPACT_ATOMS: atom_id res chain seq x y z
N ALA A 1 -8.94 17.73 -19.67
CA ALA A 1 -7.67 17.68 -20.36
C ALA A 1 -6.52 17.23 -19.47
N VAL A 2 -6.54 17.60 -18.19
CA VAL A 2 -5.48 17.19 -17.25
C VAL A 2 -5.66 15.74 -16.79
N GLU A 3 -6.89 15.26 -16.73
CA GLU A 3 -7.18 13.85 -16.52
C GLU A 3 -6.59 12.96 -17.60
N SER A 4 -6.36 13.54 -18.78
CA SER A 4 -5.93 12.75 -19.90
C SER A 4 -4.48 12.29 -19.81
N ASP A 5 -3.58 13.01 -19.12
CA ASP A 5 -2.17 12.63 -19.13
C ASP A 5 -1.83 11.51 -18.17
N CYS A 6 -2.34 11.53 -16.95
CA CYS A 6 -2.16 10.41 -16.03
C CYS A 6 -2.91 9.17 -16.53
N SER A 7 -4.11 9.37 -17.09
CA SER A 7 -4.87 8.28 -17.68
C SER A 7 -4.18 7.70 -18.91
N ARG A 8 -3.56 8.55 -19.71
CA ARG A 8 -2.83 8.11 -20.90
C ARG A 8 -1.58 7.31 -20.55
N ILE A 9 -0.86 7.69 -19.51
CA ILE A 9 0.33 6.97 -19.08
C ILE A 9 -0.07 5.59 -18.53
N ALA A 10 -1.08 5.55 -17.67
CA ALA A 10 -1.62 4.30 -17.14
C ALA A 10 -2.18 3.43 -18.25
N ASN A 11 -2.94 4.03 -19.17
CA ASN A 11 -3.50 3.33 -20.33
C ASN A 11 -2.42 2.83 -21.28
N ARG A 12 -1.31 3.55 -21.40
CA ARG A 12 -0.18 3.10 -22.23
C ARG A 12 0.48 1.86 -21.69
N GLU A 13 0.62 1.75 -20.37
CA GLU A 13 1.19 0.55 -19.76
C GLU A 13 0.26 -0.64 -19.93
N ILE A 14 -1.05 -0.44 -19.77
CA ILE A 14 -2.06 -1.46 -19.99
C ILE A 14 -2.12 -1.84 -21.49
N ILE A 15 -2.05 -0.85 -22.38
CA ILE A 15 -2.09 -1.05 -23.83
C ILE A 15 -0.83 -1.75 -24.33
N LYS A 16 0.33 -1.52 -23.70
CA LYS A 16 1.57 -2.20 -24.05
C LYS A 16 1.42 -3.71 -23.96
N CYS A 17 0.59 -4.19 -23.06
CA CYS A 17 0.30 -5.61 -22.91
C CYS A 17 -0.77 -6.09 -23.89
N GLY A 18 -1.45 -5.15 -24.62
CA GLY A 18 -2.47 -5.45 -25.59
C GLY A 18 -3.81 -5.88 -25.01
N LYS A 19 -3.95 -5.91 -23.68
CA LYS A 19 -5.17 -6.31 -22.98
C LYS A 19 -5.09 -5.92 -21.52
N MET A 20 -6.26 -5.90 -20.86
CA MET A 20 -6.34 -5.72 -19.41
C MET A 20 -5.80 -6.97 -18.73
N GLU A 21 -4.80 -6.77 -17.89
CA GLU A 21 -4.22 -7.88 -17.14
C GLU A 21 -4.29 -7.62 -15.65
N GLY A 22 -4.59 -8.69 -14.88
CA GLY A 22 -4.54 -8.64 -13.44
C GLY A 22 -3.19 -9.11 -12.93
N TYR A 23 -3.03 -9.02 -11.62
CA TYR A 23 -1.84 -9.51 -10.94
C TYR A 23 -2.13 -10.85 -10.29
N ARG A 24 -1.18 -11.76 -10.38
CA ARG A 24 -1.29 -13.05 -9.73
C ARG A 24 -1.23 -12.84 -8.22
N VAL A 25 -2.16 -13.44 -7.48
CA VAL A 25 -2.17 -13.35 -6.03
C VAL A 25 -1.47 -14.56 -5.41
N LYS A 26 -0.96 -14.35 -4.20
CA LYS A 26 -0.30 -15.39 -3.43
C LYS A 26 -1.32 -16.43 -2.96
N GLU A 27 -0.94 -17.69 -3.01
CA GLU A 27 -1.76 -18.78 -2.52
C GLU A 27 -1.36 -19.12 -1.09
N TYR A 28 -2.36 -19.48 -0.28
CA TYR A 28 -2.16 -19.81 1.14
C TYR A 28 -2.73 -21.19 1.41
N GLY A 29 -2.05 -21.95 2.27
CA GLY A 29 -2.55 -23.24 2.73
C GLY A 29 -3.56 -23.16 3.87
N MET A 30 -4.02 -21.95 4.19
CA MET A 30 -4.94 -21.69 5.29
C MET A 30 -5.85 -20.52 4.95
N PRO A 31 -7.00 -20.39 5.64
CA PRO A 31 -7.83 -19.21 5.45
C PRO A 31 -7.13 -17.94 5.91
N VAL A 32 -7.34 -16.86 5.17
CA VAL A 32 -6.75 -15.54 5.48
C VAL A 32 -7.83 -14.48 5.43
N LYS A 33 -7.56 -13.33 6.04
CA LYS A 33 -8.43 -12.18 5.96
C LYS A 33 -7.67 -11.00 5.34
N ARG A 34 -8.42 -10.06 4.79
CA ARG A 34 -7.87 -8.94 4.02
C ARG A 34 -8.28 -7.62 4.62
N TYR A 35 -7.32 -6.70 4.67
CA TYR A 35 -7.55 -5.30 5.01
C TYR A 35 -7.26 -4.47 3.77
N CYS A 36 -8.18 -3.56 3.43
CA CYS A 36 -7.97 -2.62 2.34
C CYS A 36 -7.97 -1.21 2.91
N GLN A 37 -6.98 -0.43 2.54
CA GLN A 37 -6.81 0.92 3.07
C GLN A 37 -6.49 1.89 1.95
N ALA A 38 -6.82 3.15 2.15
CA ALA A 38 -6.57 4.21 1.18
C ALA A 38 -5.80 5.36 1.81
N LEU A 39 -4.98 6.01 1.00
CA LEU A 39 -4.21 7.18 1.39
C LEU A 39 -3.94 8.02 0.14
N ASP A 40 -4.04 9.33 0.24
CA ASP A 40 -3.71 10.22 -0.86
C ASP A 40 -2.27 10.70 -0.75
N LEU A 41 -1.57 10.73 -1.89
CA LEU A 41 -0.29 11.40 -2.01
C LEU A 41 -0.52 12.87 -2.35
N LYS A 42 0.47 13.70 -2.05
CA LYS A 42 0.47 15.08 -2.53
C LYS A 42 0.45 15.08 -4.05
N ASN A 43 -0.37 15.92 -4.65
CA ASN A 43 -0.52 15.98 -6.09
C ASN A 43 0.65 16.73 -6.73
N ASN A 44 1.81 16.09 -6.72
CA ASN A 44 3.06 16.61 -7.25
C ASN A 44 3.77 15.49 -8.00
N PRO A 45 3.92 15.59 -9.33
CA PRO A 45 4.51 14.52 -10.13
C PRO A 45 5.91 14.09 -9.69
N GLU A 46 6.74 15.04 -9.26
CA GLU A 46 8.10 14.73 -8.81
C GLU A 46 8.10 13.94 -7.50
N LEU A 47 7.23 14.33 -6.57
CA LEU A 47 7.08 13.60 -5.31
C LEU A 47 6.52 12.21 -5.53
N ILE A 48 5.55 12.08 -6.42
CA ILE A 48 4.95 10.78 -6.76
C ILE A 48 6.01 9.86 -7.37
N ALA A 49 6.82 10.38 -8.29
CA ALA A 49 7.89 9.60 -8.91
C ALA A 49 8.92 9.13 -7.87
N GLU A 50 9.29 9.98 -6.94
CA GLU A 50 10.21 9.64 -5.85
C GLU A 50 9.60 8.57 -4.94
N TYR A 51 8.35 8.72 -4.58
CA TYR A 51 7.61 7.76 -3.75
C TYR A 51 7.61 6.37 -4.40
N ARG A 52 7.31 6.32 -5.70
CA ARG A 52 7.33 5.06 -6.46
C ARG A 52 8.72 4.45 -6.46
N LYS A 53 9.75 5.28 -6.66
CA LYS A 53 11.15 4.83 -6.68
C LYS A 53 11.54 4.20 -5.35
N MET A 54 11.18 4.82 -4.24
CA MET A 54 11.53 4.34 -2.91
C MET A 54 10.78 3.08 -2.49
N HIS A 55 9.75 2.71 -3.23
CA HIS A 55 9.04 1.44 -3.06
C HIS A 55 9.49 0.37 -4.05
N SER A 56 10.41 0.70 -4.94
CA SER A 56 10.93 -0.25 -5.92
C SER A 56 11.79 -1.31 -5.24
N ARG A 57 12.01 -2.41 -5.95
CA ARG A 57 12.83 -3.50 -5.46
C ARG A 57 14.25 -3.06 -5.14
N GLU A 58 14.80 -2.16 -5.95
CA GLU A 58 16.19 -1.72 -5.85
C GLU A 58 16.43 -0.68 -4.75
N GLU A 59 15.45 0.20 -4.53
CA GLU A 59 15.62 1.35 -3.65
C GLU A 59 14.94 1.20 -2.30
N ALA A 60 14.06 0.22 -2.13
CA ALA A 60 13.33 0.04 -0.89
C ALA A 60 14.25 -0.41 0.25
N TRP A 61 13.92 0.06 1.45
CA TRP A 61 14.70 -0.30 2.64
C TRP A 61 14.35 -1.74 3.08
N PRO A 62 15.31 -2.66 3.10
CA PRO A 62 15.02 -4.07 3.42
C PRO A 62 14.39 -4.28 4.80
N GLU A 63 14.74 -3.44 5.77
CA GLU A 63 14.24 -3.54 7.14
C GLU A 63 12.72 -3.34 7.20
N ILE A 64 12.16 -2.55 6.29
CA ILE A 64 10.72 -2.27 6.26
C ILE A 64 9.95 -3.51 5.85
N ARG A 65 10.34 -4.17 4.77
CA ARG A 65 9.70 -5.42 4.37
C ARG A 65 9.86 -6.52 5.40
N ALA A 66 11.06 -6.63 5.97
CA ALA A 66 11.34 -7.61 7.01
C ALA A 66 10.48 -7.37 8.24
N GLY A 67 10.33 -6.11 8.65
CA GLY A 67 9.51 -5.73 9.80
C GLY A 67 8.03 -6.07 9.58
N ILE A 68 7.50 -5.75 8.42
CA ILE A 68 6.11 -6.04 8.07
C ILE A 68 5.85 -7.54 8.15
N ARG A 69 6.74 -8.36 7.60
CA ARG A 69 6.60 -9.82 7.67
C ARG A 69 6.70 -10.33 9.11
N SER A 70 7.59 -9.74 9.89
CA SER A 70 7.85 -10.20 11.27
C SER A 70 6.66 -10.01 12.20
N VAL A 71 5.78 -9.05 11.93
CA VAL A 71 4.59 -8.84 12.78
C VAL A 71 3.39 -9.68 12.34
N GLY A 72 3.56 -10.52 11.32
CA GLY A 72 2.56 -11.50 10.92
C GLY A 72 1.75 -11.17 9.68
N MET A 73 2.10 -10.12 8.97
CA MET A 73 1.48 -9.83 7.69
C MET A 73 2.01 -10.80 6.64
N LEU A 74 1.10 -11.49 5.95
CA LEU A 74 1.44 -12.50 4.95
C LEU A 74 1.68 -11.89 3.58
N GLU A 75 0.98 -10.79 3.28
CA GLU A 75 1.13 -10.08 2.02
C GLU A 75 0.77 -8.62 2.21
N MET A 76 1.45 -7.76 1.50
CA MET A 76 1.09 -6.35 1.40
C MET A 76 1.33 -5.90 -0.02
N GLU A 77 0.31 -5.29 -0.62
CA GLU A 77 0.40 -4.70 -1.94
C GLU A 77 -0.09 -3.28 -1.87
N ILE A 78 0.54 -2.39 -2.62
CA ILE A 78 0.09 -1.00 -2.74
C ILE A 78 -0.15 -0.73 -4.22
N TYR A 79 -1.34 -0.28 -4.53
CA TYR A 79 -1.75 0.11 -5.88
C TYR A 79 -1.86 1.62 -5.95
N ILE A 80 -1.63 2.18 -7.11
CA ILE A 80 -1.69 3.63 -7.31
C ILE A 80 -2.47 3.96 -8.58
N VAL A 81 -3.32 4.98 -8.48
CA VAL A 81 -3.92 5.62 -9.63
C VAL A 81 -3.91 7.13 -9.38
N GLY A 82 -3.23 7.88 -10.26
CA GLY A 82 -3.02 9.31 -10.01
C GLY A 82 -2.23 9.54 -8.72
N CYS A 83 -2.84 10.21 -7.78
CA CYS A 83 -2.24 10.43 -6.44
C CYS A 83 -2.92 9.60 -5.36
N LYS A 84 -3.78 8.64 -5.72
CA LYS A 84 -4.48 7.79 -4.76
C LYS A 84 -3.78 6.46 -4.59
N LEU A 85 -3.57 6.07 -3.35
CA LEU A 85 -2.97 4.80 -3.00
C LEU A 85 -4.02 3.88 -2.38
N PHE A 86 -3.95 2.60 -2.74
CA PHE A 86 -4.77 1.55 -2.15
C PHE A 86 -3.83 0.46 -1.66
N MET A 87 -3.88 0.17 -0.37
CA MET A 87 -3.08 -0.88 0.23
C MET A 87 -3.95 -2.09 0.52
N ILE A 88 -3.47 -3.26 0.13
CA ILE A 88 -4.12 -4.54 0.44
C ILE A 88 -3.16 -5.33 1.32
N VAL A 89 -3.63 -5.70 2.51
CA VAL A 89 -2.86 -6.52 3.45
C VAL A 89 -3.63 -7.81 3.70
N GLU A 90 -2.93 -8.94 3.66
CA GLU A 90 -3.52 -10.25 3.96
C GLU A 90 -2.83 -10.85 5.18
N THR A 91 -3.63 -11.40 6.08
CA THR A 91 -3.16 -11.90 7.38
C THR A 91 -3.87 -13.19 7.74
N PRO A 92 -3.34 -13.96 8.72
CA PRO A 92 -4.12 -15.03 9.32
C PRO A 92 -5.42 -14.50 9.95
N LEU A 93 -6.40 -15.37 10.14
CA LEU A 93 -7.69 -14.98 10.71
C LEU A 93 -7.57 -14.42 12.12
N ASP A 94 -6.62 -14.91 12.90
CA ASP A 94 -6.41 -14.51 14.29
C ASP A 94 -5.49 -13.30 14.46
N PHE A 95 -5.07 -12.68 13.36
CA PHE A 95 -4.19 -11.51 13.39
C PHE A 95 -4.88 -10.33 14.09
N ASP A 96 -4.17 -9.71 15.04
CA ASP A 96 -4.63 -8.52 15.74
C ASP A 96 -3.90 -7.30 15.18
N TRP A 97 -4.62 -6.49 14.43
CA TRP A 97 -4.06 -5.32 13.74
C TRP A 97 -3.39 -4.34 14.70
N ASN A 98 -4.11 -3.95 15.77
CA ASN A 98 -3.60 -2.93 16.68
C ASN A 98 -2.31 -3.39 17.39
N SER A 99 -2.29 -4.63 17.85
CA SER A 99 -1.11 -5.21 18.48
C SER A 99 0.07 -5.29 17.52
N ALA A 100 -0.18 -5.72 16.28
CA ALA A 100 0.85 -5.84 15.25
C ALA A 100 1.45 -4.47 14.90
N MET A 101 0.61 -3.45 14.76
CA MET A 101 1.08 -2.10 14.43
C MET A 101 1.90 -1.49 15.55
N LYS A 102 1.58 -1.78 16.80
CA LYS A 102 2.39 -1.34 17.94
C LYS A 102 3.77 -1.97 17.90
N ARG A 103 3.84 -3.26 17.60
CA ARG A 103 5.12 -3.95 17.47
C ARG A 103 5.93 -3.43 16.29
N LEU A 104 5.27 -3.21 15.15
CA LEU A 104 5.91 -2.71 13.94
C LEU A 104 6.58 -1.36 14.19
N ALA A 105 5.90 -0.47 14.88
CA ALA A 105 6.42 0.87 15.16
C ALA A 105 7.73 0.86 15.95
N GLN A 106 8.02 -0.22 16.68
CA GLN A 106 9.22 -0.36 17.49
C GLN A 106 10.39 -1.03 16.75
N LEU A 107 10.15 -1.51 15.53
CA LEU A 107 11.16 -2.26 14.79
C LEU A 107 12.21 -1.33 14.14
N PRO A 108 13.40 -1.88 13.82
CA PRO A 108 14.48 -1.07 13.26
C PRO A 108 14.05 -0.31 12.00
N ARG A 109 14.38 0.96 11.96
CA ARG A 109 14.15 1.90 10.87
C ARG A 109 12.69 2.20 10.53
N GLN A 110 11.73 1.64 11.27
CA GLN A 110 10.32 1.89 10.97
C GLN A 110 9.94 3.36 11.21
N ALA A 111 10.35 3.92 12.34
CA ALA A 111 10.08 5.33 12.65
C ALA A 111 10.76 6.26 11.63
N GLU A 112 11.98 5.91 11.24
CA GLU A 112 12.74 6.65 10.24
C GLU A 112 12.03 6.64 8.88
N TRP A 113 11.50 5.46 8.48
CA TRP A 113 10.74 5.31 7.26
C TRP A 113 9.45 6.14 7.29
N GLU A 114 8.72 6.11 8.42
CA GLU A 114 7.49 6.88 8.58
C GLU A 114 7.76 8.39 8.46
N ASP A 115 8.85 8.88 9.05
CA ASP A 115 9.26 10.27 8.92
C ASP A 115 9.64 10.64 7.49
N TYR A 116 10.23 9.71 6.77
CA TYR A 116 10.62 9.92 5.38
C TYR A 116 9.39 10.00 4.46
N VAL A 117 8.47 9.05 4.57
CA VAL A 117 7.33 8.97 3.63
C VAL A 117 6.29 10.05 3.86
N VAL A 118 6.23 10.64 5.06
CA VAL A 118 5.23 11.67 5.38
C VAL A 118 5.32 12.88 4.45
N ARG A 119 6.49 13.17 3.93
CA ARG A 119 6.70 14.30 3.00
C ARG A 119 5.98 14.12 1.67
N PHE A 120 5.65 12.89 1.32
CA PHE A 120 4.96 12.56 0.07
C PHE A 120 3.46 12.41 0.24
N GLN A 121 3.02 12.23 1.48
CA GLN A 121 1.65 11.84 1.80
C GLN A 121 0.80 13.05 2.21
N GLU A 122 -0.44 13.07 1.76
CA GLU A 122 -1.43 14.07 2.14
C GLU A 122 -2.04 13.62 3.46
N CYS A 123 -1.45 14.05 4.57
CA CYS A 123 -1.87 13.63 5.90
C CYS A 123 -1.53 14.71 6.92
N VAL A 124 -2.11 14.57 8.11
CA VAL A 124 -1.80 15.47 9.23
C VAL A 124 -0.37 15.20 9.71
N PRO A 125 0.50 16.20 9.81
CA PRO A 125 1.86 16.00 10.30
C PRO A 125 1.88 15.31 11.67
N GLY A 126 2.78 14.33 11.79
CA GLY A 126 2.91 13.55 13.02
C GLY A 126 1.96 12.37 13.13
N SER A 127 1.10 12.16 12.13
CA SER A 127 0.20 11.00 12.12
C SER A 127 0.98 9.71 12.01
N SER A 128 0.53 8.69 12.75
CA SER A 128 1.07 7.34 12.65
C SER A 128 0.56 6.67 11.37
N SER A 129 1.19 5.55 10.99
CA SER A 129 0.74 4.75 9.86
C SER A 129 -0.72 4.34 9.99
N ALA A 130 -1.13 3.96 11.21
CA ALA A 130 -2.52 3.56 11.48
C ALA A 130 -3.51 4.72 11.33
N GLU A 131 -3.05 5.95 11.53
CA GLU A 131 -3.90 7.14 11.41
C GLU A 131 -3.99 7.67 9.99
N LYS A 132 -2.92 7.50 9.20
CA LYS A 132 -2.84 7.99 7.82
C LYS A 132 -3.64 7.15 6.85
N TRP A 133 -3.56 5.85 6.99
CA TRP A 133 -4.23 4.91 6.11
C TRP A 133 -5.65 4.68 6.60
N GLN A 134 -6.62 5.03 5.76
CA GLN A 134 -8.03 4.87 6.09
C GLN A 134 -8.52 3.49 5.72
N LEU A 135 -9.04 2.76 6.70
CA LEU A 135 -9.61 1.44 6.46
C LEU A 135 -10.85 1.56 5.58
N MET A 136 -10.89 0.77 4.52
CA MET A 136 -12.01 0.73 3.59
C MET A 136 -12.95 -0.38 4.00
N GLU A 137 -14.24 -0.09 3.97
CA GLU A 137 -15.28 -1.06 4.25
C GLU A 137 -15.57 -1.88 2.99
N ARG A 138 -15.69 -3.20 3.13
CA ARG A 138 -16.13 -4.04 2.01
C ARG A 138 -17.60 -3.76 1.74
N MET A 139 -17.89 -3.13 0.62
CA MET A 139 -19.23 -2.76 0.23
C MET A 139 -19.96 -3.88 -0.52
N PHE A 140 -19.22 -4.68 -1.26
CA PHE A 140 -19.76 -5.75 -2.09
C PHE A 140 -18.88 -6.98 -1.99
N TYR A 141 -19.50 -8.13 -1.90
CA TYR A 141 -18.82 -9.44 -1.92
C TYR A 141 -19.63 -10.40 -2.78
N LEU A 142 -19.01 -10.95 -3.80
CA LEU A 142 -19.72 -11.75 -4.82
C LEU A 142 -20.44 -12.98 -4.26
N TYR A 143 -19.83 -13.62 -3.27
CA TYR A 143 -20.35 -14.88 -2.72
C TYR A 143 -21.10 -14.71 -1.39
N GLU A 144 -21.28 -13.49 -0.96
CA GLU A 144 -21.96 -13.20 0.30
C GLU A 144 -23.46 -13.16 0.12
N SER A 145 -24.14 -13.79 1.02
CA SER A 145 -25.60 -13.75 1.08
C SER A 145 -26.04 -12.65 2.04
#